data_c99443d30a8b12e84c688b5b0c02db44
#
_entry.id   c99443d30a8b12e84c688b5b0c02db44
#
_cell.length_a   1.000
_cell.length_b   1.000
_cell.length_c   1.000
_cell.angle_alpha   90.00
_cell.angle_beta   90.00
_cell.angle_gamma   90.00
#
_symmetry.space_group_name_H-M   'P 1'
#
loop_
_entity.id
_entity.type
_entity.pdbx_description
1 polymer ?
#
loop_
_entity_poly.entity_id
_entity_poly.type
_entity_poly.pdbx_seq_one_letter_code
_entity_poly.pdbx_strand_id
1 'polypeptide(L)'
;MKKIKNEIFKNKSYKIHNNIYDYSLVEYINSYTKVKIICKEHGVFVQRPNNHLSGQGCPKCKIDKNKKSIINITEEFNNIHDNTYNYSLVEYINSHTKVKIICKKHGIFEQTPSNHLKGKGCPKCYGNHKKSNTLIINDFNYVHNDV
;
A
#
# COMPACT_ATOMS: atom_id res chain seq x y z
N MET A 1 32.55 27.51 -2.30
CA MET A 1 32.12 26.25 -2.98
C MET A 1 31.06 25.46 -2.23
N LYS A 2 31.16 25.27 -0.90
CA LYS A 2 30.17 24.51 -0.10
C LYS A 2 28.77 25.12 -0.15
N LYS A 3 28.65 26.46 -0.06
CA LYS A 3 27.38 27.21 -0.09
C LYS A 3 26.65 27.04 -1.45
N ILE A 4 27.37 27.09 -2.57
CA ILE A 4 26.81 26.93 -3.92
C ILE A 4 26.25 25.52 -4.11
N LYS A 5 26.92 24.49 -3.65
CA LYS A 5 26.46 23.10 -3.75
C LYS A 5 25.20 22.84 -2.91
N ASN A 6 25.09 23.46 -1.72
CA ASN A 6 23.87 23.43 -0.90
C ASN A 6 22.69 24.03 -1.65
N GLU A 7 22.85 25.20 -2.25
CA GLU A 7 21.77 25.89 -2.97
C GLU A 7 21.32 25.09 -4.21
N ILE A 8 22.25 24.51 -4.96
CA ILE A 8 21.90 23.65 -6.10
C ILE A 8 21.08 22.44 -5.66
N PHE A 9 21.50 21.77 -4.58
CA PHE A 9 20.74 20.64 -4.02
C PHE A 9 19.34 21.06 -3.57
N LYS A 10 19.23 22.13 -2.79
CA LYS A 10 17.95 22.66 -2.30
C LYS A 10 17.00 23.00 -3.46
N ASN A 11 17.46 23.72 -4.46
CA ASN A 11 16.65 24.14 -5.61
C ASN A 11 16.13 22.94 -6.41
N LYS A 12 16.97 21.93 -6.64
CA LYS A 12 16.53 20.68 -7.29
C LYS A 12 15.49 19.93 -6.43
N SER A 13 15.73 19.85 -5.14
CA SER A 13 14.83 19.17 -4.20
C SER A 13 13.47 19.88 -4.11
N TYR A 14 13.42 21.20 -4.08
CA TYR A 14 12.16 21.96 -4.10
C TYR A 14 11.32 21.67 -5.35
N LYS A 15 11.97 21.56 -6.51
CA LYS A 15 11.28 21.22 -7.76
C LYS A 15 10.73 19.80 -7.77
N ILE A 16 11.50 18.82 -7.28
CA ILE A 16 11.12 17.41 -7.28
C ILE A 16 10.00 17.14 -6.29
N HIS A 17 10.03 17.78 -5.12
CA HIS A 17 9.12 17.53 -4.01
C HIS A 17 8.05 18.62 -3.82
N ASN A 18 7.83 19.51 -4.78
CA ASN A 18 6.78 20.54 -4.75
C ASN A 18 6.74 21.34 -3.43
N ASN A 19 7.89 21.74 -2.91
CA ASN A 19 8.05 22.51 -1.67
C ASN A 19 7.46 21.86 -0.40
N ILE A 20 7.35 20.52 -0.38
CA ILE A 20 6.80 19.77 0.78
C ILE A 20 7.76 19.76 1.98
N TYR A 21 9.06 19.78 1.71
CA TYR A 21 10.11 19.66 2.74
C TYR A 21 10.83 20.99 2.99
N ASP A 22 11.35 21.12 4.22
CA ASP A 22 12.23 22.22 4.60
C ASP A 22 13.70 21.71 4.61
N TYR A 23 14.58 22.46 3.95
CA TYR A 23 15.99 22.13 3.78
C TYR A 23 16.93 23.03 4.57
N SER A 24 16.42 23.72 5.61
CA SER A 24 17.21 24.63 6.45
C SER A 24 18.39 23.95 7.15
N LEU A 25 18.24 22.67 7.52
CA LEU A 25 19.25 21.88 8.21
C LEU A 25 20.20 21.12 7.27
N VAL A 26 20.06 21.31 5.96
CA VAL A 26 20.88 20.58 4.98
C VAL A 26 22.30 21.12 4.92
N GLU A 27 23.25 20.24 5.16
CA GLU A 27 24.67 20.44 4.91
C GLU A 27 25.15 19.46 3.83
N TYR A 28 25.10 19.89 2.57
CA TYR A 28 25.45 19.04 1.43
C TYR A 28 26.98 18.90 1.29
N ILE A 29 27.47 17.69 1.33
CA ILE A 29 28.88 17.36 1.07
C ILE A 29 29.02 16.69 -0.30
N ASN A 30 28.30 15.60 -0.50
CA ASN A 30 28.24 14.84 -1.75
C ASN A 30 26.90 14.08 -1.86
N SER A 31 26.67 13.38 -2.96
CA SER A 31 25.42 12.66 -3.23
C SER A 31 25.15 11.46 -2.31
N TYR A 32 26.16 10.96 -1.59
CA TYR A 32 26.08 9.77 -0.76
C TYR A 32 26.06 10.07 0.75
N THR A 33 26.63 11.22 1.17
CA THR A 33 26.61 11.60 2.58
C THR A 33 25.23 12.08 2.97
N LYS A 34 24.64 11.40 3.97
CA LYS A 34 23.28 11.69 4.44
C LYS A 34 23.15 13.14 4.92
N VAL A 35 22.03 13.76 4.58
CA VAL A 35 21.64 15.11 5.00
C VAL A 35 20.39 15.06 5.85
N LYS A 36 20.21 16.07 6.72
CA LYS A 36 18.99 16.23 7.52
C LYS A 36 17.97 17.04 6.74
N ILE A 37 16.77 16.50 6.59
CA ILE A 37 15.65 17.14 5.90
C ILE A 37 14.46 17.18 6.86
N ILE A 38 13.70 18.26 6.86
CA ILE A 38 12.55 18.42 7.75
C ILE A 38 11.27 18.13 6.95
N CYS A 39 10.53 17.12 7.40
CA CYS A 39 9.16 16.90 6.98
C CYS A 39 8.21 17.70 7.86
N LYS A 40 7.28 18.45 7.29
CA LYS A 40 6.32 19.27 8.04
C LYS A 40 5.44 18.44 8.97
N GLU A 41 5.14 17.20 8.62
CA GLU A 41 4.27 16.31 9.40
C GLU A 41 5.04 15.42 10.39
N HIS A 42 6.26 15.00 10.06
CA HIS A 42 7.00 13.98 10.83
C HIS A 42 8.32 14.45 11.43
N GLY A 43 8.66 15.73 11.26
CA GLY A 43 9.92 16.28 11.75
C GLY A 43 11.14 15.85 10.94
N VAL A 44 12.30 15.87 11.58
CA VAL A 44 13.59 15.62 10.91
C VAL A 44 13.76 14.16 10.52
N PHE A 45 14.14 13.92 9.28
CA PHE A 45 14.62 12.62 8.82
C PHE A 45 15.96 12.75 8.09
N VAL A 46 16.68 11.66 7.96
CA VAL A 46 18.02 11.61 7.39
C VAL A 46 18.01 10.78 6.12
N GLN A 47 18.49 11.34 5.01
CA GLN A 47 18.48 10.67 3.71
C GLN A 47 19.70 11.04 2.88
N ARG A 48 20.12 10.13 1.98
CA ARG A 48 21.16 10.43 0.99
C ARG A 48 20.61 11.37 -0.09
N PRO A 49 21.37 12.41 -0.50
CA PRO A 49 20.91 13.33 -1.53
C PRO A 49 20.52 12.69 -2.85
N ASN A 50 21.23 11.66 -3.32
CA ASN A 50 20.88 10.95 -4.55
C ASN A 50 19.49 10.27 -4.45
N ASN A 51 19.17 9.66 -3.31
CA ASN A 51 17.86 9.03 -3.09
C ASN A 51 16.75 10.09 -3.05
N HIS A 52 17.00 11.21 -2.38
CA HIS A 52 16.03 12.30 -2.31
C HIS A 52 15.77 12.92 -3.68
N LEU A 53 16.83 13.18 -4.47
CA LEU A 53 16.72 13.69 -5.83
C LEU A 53 16.09 12.68 -6.83
N SER A 54 16.07 11.38 -6.50
CA SER A 54 15.32 10.38 -7.28
C SER A 54 13.83 10.31 -6.92
N GLY A 55 13.34 11.19 -6.05
CA GLY A 55 11.94 11.28 -5.66
C GLY A 55 11.57 10.59 -4.34
N GLN A 56 12.54 9.99 -3.64
CA GLN A 56 12.27 9.40 -2.32
C GLN A 56 12.07 10.50 -1.28
N GLY A 57 10.91 10.50 -0.65
CA GLY A 57 10.54 11.45 0.38
C GLY A 57 10.72 10.91 1.81
N CYS A 58 9.96 11.47 2.75
CA CYS A 58 9.95 11.06 4.14
C CYS A 58 9.49 9.60 4.29
N PRO A 59 10.25 8.74 4.99
CA PRO A 59 9.88 7.33 5.19
C PRO A 59 8.55 7.16 5.92
N LYS A 60 8.25 8.02 6.89
CA LYS A 60 6.98 7.98 7.63
C LYS A 60 5.78 8.35 6.75
N CYS A 61 5.91 9.36 5.89
CA CYS A 61 4.87 9.68 4.90
C CYS A 61 4.58 8.51 3.97
N LYS A 62 5.61 7.74 3.58
CA LYS A 62 5.44 6.53 2.76
C LYS A 62 4.64 5.46 3.50
N ILE A 63 4.92 5.26 4.79
CA ILE A 63 4.18 4.32 5.66
C ILE A 63 2.71 4.74 5.78
N ASP A 64 2.44 6.02 5.99
CA ASP A 64 1.07 6.54 6.15
C ASP A 64 0.27 6.42 4.84
N LYS A 65 0.89 6.70 3.70
CA LYS A 65 0.27 6.45 2.38
C LYS A 65 -0.06 4.98 2.17
N ASN A 66 0.84 4.08 2.56
CA ASN A 66 0.61 2.64 2.46
C ASN A 66 -0.53 2.18 3.38
N LYS A 67 -0.60 2.66 4.63
CA LYS A 67 -1.71 2.36 5.55
C LYS A 67 -3.05 2.80 4.97
N LYS A 68 -3.13 4.02 4.42
CA LYS A 68 -4.34 4.54 3.79
C LYS A 68 -4.74 3.69 2.58
N SER A 69 -3.78 3.25 1.77
CA SER A 69 -4.03 2.36 0.63
C SER A 69 -4.56 1.00 1.07
N ILE A 70 -4.04 0.43 2.16
CA ILE A 70 -4.52 -0.85 2.73
C ILE A 70 -5.96 -0.69 3.22
N ILE A 71 -6.28 0.36 3.94
CA ILE A 71 -7.64 0.63 4.43
C ILE A 71 -8.61 0.72 3.24
N ASN A 72 -8.32 1.54 2.26
CA ASN A 72 -9.17 1.73 1.09
C ASN A 72 -9.41 0.42 0.32
N ILE A 73 -8.35 -0.35 0.06
CA ILE A 73 -8.48 -1.60 -0.71
C ILE A 73 -9.26 -2.67 0.07
N THR A 74 -9.08 -2.76 1.39
CA THR A 74 -9.83 -3.72 2.22
C THR A 74 -11.30 -3.35 2.37
N GLU A 75 -11.63 -2.07 2.37
CA GLU A 75 -13.02 -1.59 2.31
C GLU A 75 -13.69 -1.99 0.98
N GLU A 76 -13.00 -1.80 -0.15
CA GLU A 76 -13.49 -2.24 -1.46
C GLU A 76 -13.67 -3.77 -1.51
N PHE A 77 -12.75 -4.54 -0.95
CA PHE A 77 -12.87 -6.00 -0.83
C PHE A 77 -14.09 -6.40 0.00
N ASN A 78 -14.31 -5.75 1.15
CA ASN A 78 -15.48 -6.00 1.99
C ASN A 78 -16.80 -5.70 1.28
N ASN A 79 -16.85 -4.62 0.51
CA ASN A 79 -18.04 -4.24 -0.26
C ASN A 79 -18.36 -5.27 -1.37
N ILE A 80 -17.34 -5.84 -2.02
CA ILE A 80 -17.54 -6.82 -3.11
C ILE A 80 -17.86 -8.21 -2.57
N HIS A 81 -17.28 -8.59 -1.43
CA HIS A 81 -17.38 -9.94 -0.86
C HIS A 81 -18.27 -10.02 0.39
N ASP A 82 -19.08 -9.00 0.68
CA ASP A 82 -20.02 -8.97 1.82
C ASP A 82 -19.38 -9.38 3.15
N ASN A 83 -18.19 -8.88 3.44
CA ASN A 83 -17.42 -9.20 4.66
C ASN A 83 -17.13 -10.71 4.87
N THR A 84 -17.10 -11.49 3.79
CA THR A 84 -16.89 -12.95 3.85
C THR A 84 -15.47 -13.34 4.26
N TYR A 85 -14.48 -12.51 3.95
CA TYR A 85 -13.06 -12.78 4.18
C TYR A 85 -12.49 -11.90 5.28
N ASN A 86 -11.36 -12.36 5.85
CA ASN A 86 -10.58 -11.56 6.79
C ASN A 86 -9.31 -11.06 6.09
N TYR A 87 -9.07 -9.76 6.14
CA TYR A 87 -7.99 -9.06 5.46
C TYR A 87 -6.85 -8.60 6.37
N SER A 88 -6.77 -9.13 7.59
CA SER A 88 -5.75 -8.74 8.58
C SER A 88 -4.31 -9.00 8.14
N LEU A 89 -4.09 -9.92 7.19
CA LEU A 89 -2.79 -10.28 6.63
C LEU A 89 -2.48 -9.58 5.30
N VAL A 90 -3.32 -8.66 4.86
CA VAL A 90 -3.12 -7.98 3.58
C VAL A 90 -2.00 -6.95 3.70
N GLU A 91 -0.96 -7.12 2.92
CA GLU A 91 0.10 -6.16 2.69
C GLU A 91 -0.02 -5.63 1.25
N TYR A 92 -0.71 -4.51 1.08
CA TYR A 92 -0.99 -3.96 -0.24
C TYR A 92 0.21 -3.18 -0.79
N ILE A 93 0.71 -3.59 -1.95
CA ILE A 93 1.77 -2.91 -2.69
C ILE A 93 1.20 -2.31 -3.98
N ASN A 94 0.52 -3.11 -4.77
CA ASN A 94 -0.14 -2.73 -6.02
C ASN A 94 -1.21 -3.76 -6.40
N SER A 95 -1.96 -3.49 -7.47
CA SER A 95 -3.07 -4.34 -7.92
C SER A 95 -2.66 -5.73 -8.45
N HIS A 96 -1.38 -5.93 -8.75
CA HIS A 96 -0.86 -7.16 -9.38
C HIS A 96 -0.02 -8.04 -8.44
N THR A 97 0.48 -7.49 -7.34
CA THR A 97 1.20 -8.27 -6.31
C THR A 97 0.20 -9.02 -5.45
N LYS A 98 0.39 -10.35 -5.34
CA LYS A 98 -0.50 -11.20 -4.51
C LYS A 98 -0.49 -10.76 -3.05
N VAL A 99 -1.66 -10.75 -2.45
CA VAL A 99 -1.89 -10.50 -1.03
C VAL A 99 -2.44 -11.76 -0.36
N LYS A 100 -2.19 -11.89 0.93
CA LYS A 100 -2.72 -13.00 1.74
C LYS A 100 -4.10 -12.64 2.28
N ILE A 101 -5.08 -13.49 2.00
CA ILE A 101 -6.48 -13.33 2.41
C ILE A 101 -6.88 -14.57 3.19
N ILE A 102 -7.62 -14.40 4.28
CA ILE A 102 -8.08 -15.50 5.12
C ILE A 102 -9.53 -15.84 4.76
N CYS A 103 -9.73 -17.06 4.26
CA CYS A 103 -11.05 -17.66 4.12
C CYS A 103 -11.45 -18.34 5.43
N LYS A 104 -12.60 -18.04 5.97
CA LYS A 104 -13.11 -18.62 7.23
C LYS A 104 -13.23 -20.15 7.17
N LYS A 105 -13.49 -20.72 5.98
CA LYS A 105 -13.65 -22.17 5.77
C LYS A 105 -12.34 -22.89 5.41
N HIS A 106 -11.45 -22.24 4.65
CA HIS A 106 -10.30 -22.92 4.03
C HIS A 106 -8.93 -22.36 4.43
N GLY A 107 -8.89 -21.36 5.32
CA GLY A 107 -7.64 -20.74 5.76
C GLY A 107 -7.07 -19.75 4.76
N ILE A 108 -5.76 -19.55 4.79
CA ILE A 108 -5.06 -18.54 4.01
C ILE A 108 -4.96 -18.95 2.54
N PHE A 109 -5.27 -18.03 1.63
CA PHE A 109 -4.99 -18.14 0.20
C PHE A 109 -4.35 -16.85 -0.31
N GLU A 110 -3.66 -16.94 -1.44
CA GLU A 110 -3.03 -15.80 -2.08
C GLU A 110 -3.75 -15.44 -3.38
N GLN A 111 -4.04 -14.15 -3.57
CA GLN A 111 -4.67 -13.64 -4.77
C GLN A 111 -4.22 -12.21 -5.06
N THR A 112 -4.20 -11.83 -6.34
CA THR A 112 -3.95 -10.43 -6.70
C THR A 112 -5.16 -9.56 -6.36
N PRO A 113 -4.95 -8.34 -5.85
CA PRO A 113 -6.06 -7.41 -5.59
C PRO A 113 -6.97 -7.19 -6.79
N SER A 114 -6.40 -7.10 -7.99
CA SER A 114 -7.17 -6.96 -9.23
C SER A 114 -8.16 -8.11 -9.45
N ASN A 115 -7.76 -9.36 -9.19
CA ASN A 115 -8.67 -10.51 -9.32
C ASN A 115 -9.72 -10.54 -8.21
N HIS A 116 -9.34 -10.18 -6.99
CA HIS A 116 -10.26 -10.14 -5.86
C HIS A 116 -11.33 -9.06 -6.03
N LEU A 117 -10.96 -7.87 -6.53
CA LEU A 117 -11.90 -6.80 -6.91
C LEU A 117 -12.88 -7.18 -8.02
N LYS A 118 -12.53 -8.14 -8.88
CA LYS A 118 -13.43 -8.70 -9.92
C LYS A 118 -14.40 -9.76 -9.37
N GLY A 119 -14.45 -9.95 -8.05
CA GLY A 119 -15.33 -10.90 -7.38
C GLY A 119 -14.77 -12.32 -7.27
N LYS A 120 -13.50 -12.55 -7.65
CA LYS A 120 -12.86 -13.87 -7.46
C LYS A 120 -12.53 -14.07 -5.99
N GLY A 121 -13.12 -15.08 -5.37
CA GLY A 121 -12.92 -15.42 -3.97
C GLY A 121 -11.90 -16.55 -3.75
N CYS A 122 -12.07 -17.27 -2.64
CA CYS A 122 -11.22 -18.40 -2.30
C CYS A 122 -11.28 -19.50 -3.37
N PRO A 123 -10.12 -19.95 -3.92
CA PRO A 123 -10.11 -21.00 -4.96
C PRO A 123 -10.74 -22.32 -4.52
N LYS A 124 -10.64 -22.68 -3.24
CA LYS A 124 -11.24 -23.90 -2.70
C LYS A 124 -12.76 -23.78 -2.57
N CYS A 125 -13.29 -22.59 -2.29
CA CYS A 125 -14.72 -22.34 -2.33
C CYS A 125 -15.27 -22.48 -3.76
N TYR A 126 -14.55 -21.97 -4.77
CA TYR A 126 -14.95 -22.04 -6.17
C TYR A 126 -14.65 -23.38 -6.84
N GLY A 127 -13.61 -24.10 -6.41
CA GLY A 127 -13.20 -25.38 -6.99
C GLY A 127 -14.25 -26.49 -6.84
N ASN A 128 -15.07 -26.41 -5.80
CA ASN A 128 -16.15 -27.38 -5.58
C ASN A 128 -17.41 -27.10 -6.42
N HIS A 129 -17.53 -25.92 -7.03
CA HIS A 129 -18.69 -25.53 -7.83
C HIS A 129 -18.63 -25.94 -9.30
N LYS A 130 -17.53 -26.54 -9.76
CA LYS A 130 -17.43 -27.04 -11.14
C LYS A 130 -18.26 -28.31 -11.41
N LYS A 131 -18.89 -28.91 -10.37
CA LYS A 131 -19.59 -30.20 -10.51
C LYS A 131 -21.12 -30.17 -10.52
N SER A 132 -21.79 -29.05 -10.20
CA SER A 132 -23.24 -28.93 -10.45
C SER A 132 -23.74 -27.50 -10.31
N ASN A 133 -24.38 -26.99 -11.35
CA ASN A 133 -25.05 -25.69 -11.35
C ASN A 133 -26.25 -25.62 -10.38
N THR A 134 -26.66 -26.73 -9.81
CA THR A 134 -27.85 -26.83 -8.94
C THR A 134 -27.54 -26.56 -7.46
N LEU A 135 -26.27 -26.69 -7.03
CA LEU A 135 -25.90 -26.48 -5.62
C LEU A 135 -25.62 -25.01 -5.27
N ILE A 136 -25.40 -24.14 -6.27
CA ILE A 136 -25.11 -22.71 -6.04
C ILE A 136 -26.36 -21.96 -5.49
N ILE A 137 -27.57 -22.40 -5.86
CA ILE A 137 -28.82 -21.74 -5.44
C ILE A 137 -29.17 -22.10 -3.97
N ASN A 138 -28.80 -23.28 -3.50
CA ASN A 138 -29.10 -23.73 -2.13
C ASN A 138 -28.14 -23.12 -1.09
N ASP A 139 -26.88 -22.88 -1.45
CA ASP A 139 -25.92 -22.26 -0.53
C ASP A 139 -26.19 -20.76 -0.31
N PHE A 140 -26.77 -20.09 -1.29
CA PHE A 140 -27.16 -18.67 -1.15
C PHE A 140 -28.37 -18.48 -0.21
N ASN A 141 -29.30 -19.45 -0.17
CA ASN A 141 -30.45 -19.39 0.71
C ASN A 141 -30.14 -19.76 2.16
N TYR A 142 -29.03 -20.47 2.41
CA TYR A 142 -28.62 -20.87 3.77
C TYR A 142 -27.92 -19.74 4.53
N VAL A 143 -27.26 -18.83 3.82
CA VAL A 143 -26.52 -17.72 4.46
C VAL A 143 -27.43 -16.55 4.87
N HIS A 144 -28.64 -16.48 4.35
CA HIS A 144 -29.60 -15.40 4.67
C HIS A 144 -30.61 -15.73 5.76
N ASN A 145 -30.59 -16.94 6.33
CA ASN A 145 -31.57 -17.36 7.37
C ASN A 145 -31.01 -17.43 8.80
N ASP A 146 -29.75 -17.07 9.02
CA ASP A 146 -29.17 -16.96 10.36
C ASP A 146 -28.76 -15.50 10.66
N VAL A 147 -29.74 -14.64 10.82
CA VAL A 147 -29.63 -13.35 11.49
C VAL A 147 -30.69 -13.31 12.59
#